data_96739def3df98ef34a48c1ca579f6fb6
#
_entry.id   96739def3df98ef34a48c1ca579f6fb6
#
_cell.length_a   1.000
_cell.length_b   1.000
_cell.length_c   1.000
_cell.angle_alpha   90.00
_cell.angle_beta   90.00
_cell.angle_gamma   90.00
#
_symmetry.space_group_name_H-M   'P 1'
#
loop_
_entity.id
_entity.type
_entity.pdbx_description
1 polymer ?
#
loop_
_entity_poly.entity_id
_entity_poly.type
_entity_poly.pdbx_seq_one_letter_code
_entity_poly.pdbx_strand_id
1 'polypeptide(L)'
;IRTRAIMNNKNISTGNDSNNSTTNDVDVSASFDQLPELTEDETATKWAGERKKVNGLYEKEPILTKKEQNKKEQRTRAEGETCLLGDGIWEKLCEEAKNEIILEPALASYLYSSILSHKNMADALAFVLANKLGSSVLLDSQLLELFSKCYRDDPALVQCAIADMQAVLERDPACDKYVQIILYFKGFQALQAQRIGHSLYLSGRKSLALLLQHRISEMFHVDAHPAAKIGKGVMIDHATGVVIGETAVIGDNVSILHNVTLGGTGTTDGDRHPKIGNGVVLGAGATVLGPVIVGANVKIGAGSVVLQDIPENSVAVGIPAKILRRSKSKDGKVVLEPSLLMDQTDFLEGWDFII
;
A
#
# COMPACT_ATOMS: atom_id res chain seq x y z
N ILE A 1 -15.27 -42.98 13.43
CA ILE A 1 -15.66 -43.34 14.81
C ILE A 1 -16.48 -42.18 15.35
N ARG A 2 -17.81 -42.43 15.48
CA ARG A 2 -18.78 -41.48 16.08
C ARG A 2 -18.71 -41.64 17.60
N THR A 3 -18.79 -40.56 18.36
CA THR A 3 -19.31 -40.62 19.71
C THR A 3 -20.20 -39.37 19.99
N ARG A 4 -21.47 -39.66 20.34
CA ARG A 4 -22.49 -38.77 20.90
C ARG A 4 -22.31 -38.69 22.42
N ALA A 5 -22.62 -37.54 23.03
CA ALA A 5 -23.13 -37.44 24.41
C ALA A 5 -23.93 -36.14 24.51
N ILE A 6 -25.20 -36.18 24.58
CA ILE A 6 -26.24 -36.31 25.62
C ILE A 6 -26.24 -35.09 26.55
N MET A 7 -27.35 -34.32 26.38
CA MET A 7 -27.85 -33.29 27.31
C MET A 7 -28.24 -33.85 28.67
N ASN A 8 -28.09 -33.05 29.70
CA ASN A 8 -28.96 -33.15 30.89
C ASN A 8 -29.29 -31.77 31.42
N ASN A 9 -30.59 -31.47 31.37
CA ASN A 9 -31.32 -30.43 32.08
C ASN A 9 -31.45 -30.77 33.56
N LYS A 10 -31.27 -29.82 34.44
CA LYS A 10 -31.98 -29.79 35.75
C LYS A 10 -32.32 -28.37 36.15
N ASN A 11 -33.61 -28.11 36.19
CA ASN A 11 -34.28 -27.00 36.84
C ASN A 11 -34.00 -27.00 38.36
N ILE A 12 -33.83 -25.82 38.95
CA ILE A 12 -34.26 -25.53 40.33
C ILE A 12 -34.79 -24.09 40.37
N SER A 13 -35.97 -23.97 40.96
CA SER A 13 -36.84 -22.81 41.08
C SER A 13 -36.58 -22.02 42.37
N THR A 14 -37.09 -20.77 42.35
CA THR A 14 -37.68 -19.94 43.41
C THR A 14 -36.79 -19.10 44.30
N GLY A 15 -37.15 -17.82 44.36
CA GLY A 15 -36.79 -16.85 45.38
C GLY A 15 -37.14 -15.42 44.98
N ASN A 16 -38.37 -14.99 45.28
CA ASN A 16 -38.79 -13.59 45.26
C ASN A 16 -37.94 -12.76 46.21
N ASP A 17 -37.54 -11.59 45.80
CA ASP A 17 -37.61 -10.41 46.66
C ASP A 17 -37.68 -9.12 45.84
N SER A 18 -38.69 -8.36 46.16
CA SER A 18 -39.07 -7.04 45.70
C SER A 18 -38.08 -5.98 46.16
N ASN A 19 -37.57 -5.13 45.28
CA ASN A 19 -37.29 -3.74 45.64
C ASN A 19 -37.38 -2.80 44.41
N ASN A 20 -38.22 -1.83 44.61
CA ASN A 20 -38.55 -0.67 43.82
C ASN A 20 -37.33 0.17 43.48
N SER A 21 -37.09 0.46 42.18
CA SER A 21 -36.38 1.67 41.76
C SER A 21 -36.96 2.16 40.44
N THR A 22 -37.57 3.30 40.50
CA THR A 22 -38.10 4.14 39.42
C THR A 22 -37.05 4.36 38.33
N THR A 23 -37.29 3.79 37.15
CA THR A 23 -36.60 4.18 35.93
C THR A 23 -37.47 5.18 35.18
N ASN A 24 -36.95 6.40 35.01
CA ASN A 24 -37.51 7.38 34.11
C ASN A 24 -37.29 6.88 32.67
N ASP A 25 -38.36 6.41 32.04
CA ASP A 25 -38.42 6.19 30.61
C ASP A 25 -38.38 7.54 29.88
N VAL A 26 -37.26 7.86 29.23
CA VAL A 26 -37.19 8.93 28.27
C VAL A 26 -37.69 8.38 26.97
N ASP A 27 -38.90 8.80 26.59
CA ASP A 27 -39.53 8.56 25.29
C ASP A 27 -38.71 9.20 24.17
N VAL A 28 -38.00 8.40 23.35
CA VAL A 28 -37.21 8.84 22.19
C VAL A 28 -38.04 8.65 20.91
N SER A 29 -39.34 8.87 20.97
CA SER A 29 -40.21 8.88 19.78
C SER A 29 -40.66 10.30 19.43
N ALA A 30 -39.72 11.24 19.19
CA ALA A 30 -40.08 12.55 18.69
C ALA A 30 -39.16 12.98 17.52
N SER A 31 -39.81 13.08 16.36
CA SER A 31 -39.49 13.93 15.22
C SER A 31 -38.30 13.59 14.33
N PHE A 32 -38.53 12.63 13.42
CA PHE A 32 -37.82 12.55 12.14
C PHE A 32 -38.57 13.26 10.99
N ASP A 33 -39.61 14.02 11.28
CA ASP A 33 -40.49 14.66 10.28
C ASP A 33 -40.28 16.16 10.16
N GLN A 34 -39.05 16.64 9.90
CA GLN A 34 -38.81 18.00 9.38
C GLN A 34 -37.42 18.12 8.74
N LEU A 35 -37.14 17.36 7.69
CA LEU A 35 -36.14 17.77 6.72
C LEU A 35 -36.88 18.28 5.49
N PRO A 36 -36.59 19.49 4.96
CA PRO A 36 -37.18 19.95 3.72
C PRO A 36 -36.73 19.03 2.57
N GLU A 37 -37.68 18.52 1.80
CA GLU A 37 -37.43 17.84 0.52
C GLU A 37 -36.73 18.84 -0.40
N LEU A 38 -35.44 18.64 -0.64
CA LEU A 38 -34.70 19.34 -1.70
C LEU A 38 -35.15 18.74 -3.03
N THR A 39 -35.69 19.57 -3.92
CA THR A 39 -36.05 19.17 -5.28
C THR A 39 -34.82 18.76 -6.07
N GLU A 40 -34.94 17.80 -6.99
CA GLU A 40 -33.84 17.27 -7.81
C GLU A 40 -33.04 18.35 -8.59
N ASP A 41 -33.59 19.53 -8.80
CA ASP A 41 -32.95 20.66 -9.47
C ASP A 41 -31.92 21.41 -8.58
N GLU A 42 -32.04 21.37 -7.26
CA GLU A 42 -31.10 22.04 -6.35
C GLU A 42 -29.83 21.25 -6.07
N THR A 43 -29.88 19.92 -6.23
CA THR A 43 -28.71 19.07 -6.08
C THR A 43 -27.80 19.10 -7.32
N ALA A 44 -28.34 19.34 -8.50
CA ALA A 44 -27.58 19.42 -9.74
C ALA A 44 -26.73 20.68 -9.88
N THR A 45 -27.14 21.79 -9.25
CA THR A 45 -26.43 23.07 -9.36
C THR A 45 -25.25 23.23 -8.42
N LYS A 46 -25.16 22.45 -7.36
CA LYS A 46 -24.05 22.52 -6.38
C LYS A 46 -22.76 21.82 -6.84
N TRP A 47 -22.84 20.99 -7.89
CA TRP A 47 -21.71 20.21 -8.43
C TRP A 47 -21.17 20.71 -9.78
N ALA A 48 -21.75 21.79 -10.32
CA ALA A 48 -21.26 22.41 -11.53
C ALA A 48 -20.30 23.54 -11.17
N GLY A 49 -18.99 23.28 -11.21
CA GLY A 49 -17.97 24.33 -11.23
C GLY A 49 -18.28 25.39 -12.30
N GLU A 50 -17.91 26.64 -12.05
CA GLU A 50 -18.21 27.80 -12.89
C GLU A 50 -17.94 27.54 -14.38
N ARG A 51 -18.99 27.42 -15.19
CA ARG A 51 -18.89 27.25 -16.64
C ARG A 51 -18.80 28.61 -17.28
N LYS A 52 -17.69 28.90 -17.94
CA LYS A 52 -17.58 30.09 -18.80
C LYS A 52 -18.44 29.90 -20.05
N LYS A 53 -19.35 30.87 -20.29
CA LYS A 53 -20.19 30.91 -21.48
C LYS A 53 -19.47 31.69 -22.58
N VAL A 54 -19.15 31.04 -23.69
CA VAL A 54 -18.60 31.72 -24.88
C VAL A 54 -19.57 31.43 -26.02
N ASN A 55 -20.04 32.53 -26.66
CA ASN A 55 -20.94 32.49 -27.85
C ASN A 55 -22.24 31.65 -27.70
N GLY A 56 -22.84 31.59 -26.50
CA GLY A 56 -24.14 30.97 -26.32
C GLY A 56 -24.15 29.45 -26.23
N LEU A 57 -22.99 28.78 -26.39
CA LEU A 57 -22.80 27.35 -26.25
C LEU A 57 -21.85 27.07 -25.08
N TYR A 58 -22.14 26.03 -24.30
CA TYR A 58 -21.22 25.54 -23.26
C TYR A 58 -20.15 24.68 -23.94
N GLU A 59 -18.93 25.20 -24.06
CA GLU A 59 -17.79 24.35 -24.37
C GLU A 59 -17.50 23.46 -23.18
N LYS A 60 -17.58 22.15 -23.38
CA LYS A 60 -17.01 21.18 -22.45
C LYS A 60 -15.50 21.29 -22.60
N GLU A 61 -14.81 21.86 -21.61
CA GLU A 61 -13.37 21.60 -21.51
C GLU A 61 -13.16 20.09 -21.52
N PRO A 62 -12.22 19.60 -22.34
CA PRO A 62 -11.91 18.16 -22.33
C PRO A 62 -11.49 17.81 -20.92
N ILE A 63 -12.24 16.90 -20.29
CA ILE A 63 -11.84 16.29 -19.02
C ILE A 63 -10.58 15.49 -19.36
N LEU A 64 -9.41 16.08 -19.11
CA LEU A 64 -8.14 15.41 -19.25
C LEU A 64 -8.19 14.19 -18.32
N THR A 65 -7.95 13.02 -18.87
CA THR A 65 -7.80 11.81 -18.07
C THR A 65 -6.67 12.03 -17.05
N LYS A 66 -6.74 11.40 -15.87
CA LYS A 66 -5.65 11.45 -14.87
C LYS A 66 -4.26 11.23 -15.52
N LYS A 67 -4.19 10.39 -16.54
CA LYS A 67 -2.99 10.10 -17.35
C LYS A 67 -2.45 11.32 -18.10
N GLU A 68 -3.33 12.19 -18.60
CA GLU A 68 -2.95 13.42 -19.32
C GLU A 68 -2.63 14.56 -18.37
N GLN A 69 -3.29 14.63 -17.21
CA GLN A 69 -2.97 15.56 -16.14
C GLN A 69 -1.58 15.26 -15.55
N ASN A 70 -1.29 14.02 -15.23
CA ASN A 70 0.02 13.57 -14.76
C ASN A 70 1.13 13.83 -15.81
N LYS A 71 0.82 13.68 -17.09
CA LYS A 71 1.78 13.95 -18.17
C LYS A 71 2.09 15.45 -18.34
N LYS A 72 1.10 16.31 -18.03
CA LYS A 72 1.25 17.78 -18.02
C LYS A 72 2.08 18.24 -16.82
N GLU A 73 1.83 17.67 -15.64
CA GLU A 73 2.59 17.95 -14.42
C GLU A 73 4.02 17.42 -14.49
N GLN A 74 4.25 16.25 -15.09
CA GLN A 74 5.61 15.72 -15.32
C GLN A 74 6.44 16.58 -16.28
N ARG A 75 5.81 17.22 -17.27
CA ARG A 75 6.50 18.18 -18.15
C ARG A 75 6.91 19.45 -17.43
N THR A 76 6.08 19.96 -16.52
CA THR A 76 6.38 21.14 -15.69
C THR A 76 7.46 20.85 -14.63
N ARG A 77 7.55 19.59 -14.13
CA ARG A 77 8.61 19.16 -13.20
C ARG A 77 9.98 18.99 -13.85
N ALA A 78 10.05 18.72 -15.15
CA ALA A 78 11.30 18.54 -15.88
C ALA A 78 12.06 19.86 -16.14
N GLU A 79 11.43 21.02 -15.90
CA GLU A 79 12.01 22.34 -16.18
C GLU A 79 12.41 23.12 -14.91
N GLY A 80 12.90 22.43 -13.89
CA GLY A 80 13.67 23.02 -12.80
C GLY A 80 12.90 23.29 -11.52
N GLU A 81 13.03 22.36 -10.61
CA GLU A 81 13.14 22.63 -9.19
C GLU A 81 13.83 21.44 -8.51
N THR A 82 15.05 21.67 -8.04
CA THR A 82 15.68 20.82 -7.04
C THR A 82 14.89 21.03 -5.74
N CYS A 83 13.73 20.40 -5.64
CA CYS A 83 12.89 20.42 -4.45
C CYS A 83 13.65 19.73 -3.32
N LEU A 84 13.71 20.35 -2.15
CA LEU A 84 14.04 19.74 -0.87
C LEU A 84 12.98 18.67 -0.57
N LEU A 85 13.24 17.44 -1.03
CA LEU A 85 12.29 16.35 -1.26
C LEU A 85 11.56 15.80 -0.02
N GLY A 86 11.84 16.30 1.19
CA GLY A 86 11.25 15.79 2.42
C GLY A 86 10.20 16.70 3.05
N ASP A 87 10.50 17.98 3.13
CA ASP A 87 9.67 18.92 3.90
C ASP A 87 8.35 19.23 3.19
N GLY A 88 8.35 19.35 1.87
CA GLY A 88 7.13 19.65 1.10
C GLY A 88 6.08 18.54 1.12
N ILE A 89 6.47 17.27 1.21
CA ILE A 89 5.52 16.15 1.30
C ILE A 89 4.88 16.08 2.69
N TRP A 90 5.66 16.35 3.74
CA TRP A 90 5.14 16.41 5.10
C TRP A 90 4.12 17.54 5.27
N GLU A 91 4.43 18.73 4.77
CA GLU A 91 3.52 19.87 4.78
C GLU A 91 2.21 19.56 4.05
N LYS A 92 2.31 18.98 2.84
CA LYS A 92 1.14 18.57 2.05
C LYS A 92 0.30 17.51 2.77
N LEU A 93 0.93 16.51 3.39
CA LEU A 93 0.24 15.47 4.16
C LEU A 93 -0.52 16.09 5.36
N CYS A 94 0.08 17.05 6.06
CA CYS A 94 -0.59 17.78 7.14
C CYS A 94 -1.77 18.63 6.63
N GLU A 95 -1.64 19.26 5.48
CA GLU A 95 -2.72 20.01 4.84
C GLU A 95 -3.88 19.09 4.45
N GLU A 96 -3.58 17.96 3.80
CA GLU A 96 -4.56 16.94 3.45
C GLU A 96 -5.31 16.43 4.69
N ALA A 97 -4.60 16.13 5.79
CA ALA A 97 -5.20 15.69 7.04
C ALA A 97 -6.16 16.73 7.65
N LYS A 98 -5.81 18.04 7.59
CA LYS A 98 -6.70 19.12 8.03
C LYS A 98 -7.96 19.21 7.17
N ASN A 99 -7.81 19.08 5.86
CA ASN A 99 -8.94 19.10 4.93
C ASN A 99 -9.88 17.89 5.15
N GLU A 100 -9.34 16.69 5.43
CA GLU A 100 -10.16 15.53 5.78
C GLU A 100 -10.97 15.74 7.06
N ILE A 101 -10.42 16.41 8.09
CA ILE A 101 -11.17 16.74 9.33
C ILE A 101 -12.34 17.67 9.04
N ILE A 102 -12.18 18.60 8.10
CA ILE A 102 -13.27 19.53 7.70
C ILE A 102 -14.37 18.77 6.99
N LEU A 103 -14.01 17.82 6.12
CA LEU A 103 -14.96 17.00 5.36
C LEU A 103 -15.66 15.96 6.22
N GLU A 104 -14.92 15.32 7.14
CA GLU A 104 -15.40 14.25 8.01
C GLU A 104 -14.92 14.47 9.46
N PRO A 105 -15.66 15.26 10.27
CA PRO A 105 -15.28 15.57 11.64
C PRO A 105 -15.13 14.34 12.57
N ALA A 106 -15.77 13.22 12.24
CA ALA A 106 -15.63 11.98 12.99
C ALA A 106 -14.20 11.43 12.99
N LEU A 107 -13.39 11.77 11.99
CA LEU A 107 -11.99 11.40 11.87
C LEU A 107 -11.03 12.33 12.63
N ALA A 108 -11.51 13.41 13.25
CA ALA A 108 -10.66 14.46 13.84
C ALA A 108 -9.65 13.92 14.85
N SER A 109 -10.09 13.13 15.84
CA SER A 109 -9.20 12.53 16.83
C SER A 109 -8.16 11.60 16.22
N TYR A 110 -8.58 10.79 15.24
CA TYR A 110 -7.71 9.84 14.57
C TYR A 110 -6.62 10.53 13.74
N LEU A 111 -7.01 11.50 12.91
CA LEU A 111 -6.07 12.27 12.08
C LEU A 111 -5.14 13.15 12.91
N TYR A 112 -5.66 13.75 13.99
CA TYR A 112 -4.84 14.51 14.90
C TYR A 112 -3.79 13.63 15.56
N SER A 113 -4.17 12.50 16.16
CA SER A 113 -3.24 11.61 16.86
C SER A 113 -2.23 10.95 15.91
N SER A 114 -2.66 10.58 14.68
CA SER A 114 -1.80 9.85 13.75
C SER A 114 -0.86 10.75 12.94
N ILE A 115 -1.23 12.03 12.72
CA ILE A 115 -0.48 12.93 11.84
C ILE A 115 -0.21 14.28 12.50
N LEU A 116 -1.26 15.06 12.84
CA LEU A 116 -1.13 16.47 13.17
C LEU A 116 -0.45 16.75 14.52
N SER A 117 -0.43 15.80 15.45
CA SER A 117 0.29 15.91 16.72
C SER A 117 1.80 15.69 16.60
N HIS A 118 2.28 15.22 15.45
CA HIS A 118 3.68 14.93 15.19
C HIS A 118 4.41 16.09 14.52
N LYS A 119 5.73 16.14 14.70
CA LYS A 119 6.55 17.25 14.19
C LYS A 119 7.04 17.01 12.76
N ASN A 120 7.14 15.77 12.34
CA ASN A 120 7.72 15.37 11.06
C ASN A 120 7.22 13.98 10.64
N MET A 121 7.56 13.59 9.43
CA MET A 121 7.20 12.31 8.82
C MET A 121 7.68 11.11 9.64
N ALA A 122 8.90 11.16 10.20
CA ALA A 122 9.48 10.05 10.96
C ALA A 122 8.65 9.74 12.21
N ASP A 123 8.25 10.79 12.95
CA ASP A 123 7.46 10.64 14.17
C ASP A 123 6.07 10.09 13.86
N ALA A 124 5.42 10.57 12.78
CA ALA A 124 4.12 10.07 12.34
C ALA A 124 4.18 8.61 11.87
N LEU A 125 5.19 8.24 11.07
CA LEU A 125 5.41 6.86 10.65
C LEU A 125 5.65 5.94 11.84
N ALA A 126 6.52 6.34 12.77
CA ALA A 126 6.79 5.56 13.98
C ALA A 126 5.50 5.32 14.78
N PHE A 127 4.67 6.35 14.94
CA PHE A 127 3.40 6.24 15.66
C PHE A 127 2.40 5.31 14.95
N VAL A 128 2.18 5.53 13.64
CA VAL A 128 1.22 4.71 12.87
C VAL A 128 1.63 3.24 12.87
N LEU A 129 2.91 2.95 12.63
CA LEU A 129 3.41 1.57 12.60
C LEU A 129 3.37 0.92 13.99
N ALA A 130 3.73 1.65 15.05
CA ALA A 130 3.70 1.13 16.41
C ALA A 130 2.28 0.72 16.83
N ASN A 131 1.29 1.57 16.55
CA ASN A 131 -0.12 1.26 16.84
C ASN A 131 -0.66 0.09 16.02
N LYS A 132 -0.24 -0.06 14.76
CA LYS A 132 -0.67 -1.19 13.91
C LYS A 132 -0.04 -2.51 14.35
N LEU A 133 1.23 -2.51 14.75
CA LEU A 133 2.01 -3.71 15.05
C LEU A 133 1.99 -4.08 16.54
N GLY A 134 1.50 -3.20 17.39
CA GLY A 134 1.35 -3.44 18.82
C GLY A 134 0.45 -4.63 19.14
N SER A 135 0.67 -5.22 20.32
CA SER A 135 -0.13 -6.32 20.85
C SER A 135 -0.13 -6.29 22.39
N SER A 136 -0.86 -7.20 23.02
CA SER A 136 -0.89 -7.30 24.49
C SER A 136 0.47 -7.63 25.13
N VAL A 137 1.40 -8.20 24.36
CA VAL A 137 2.73 -8.62 24.85
C VAL A 137 3.87 -7.81 24.24
N LEU A 138 3.64 -7.13 23.11
CA LEU A 138 4.57 -6.21 22.46
C LEU A 138 3.88 -4.87 22.37
N LEU A 139 4.09 -4.03 23.40
CA LEU A 139 3.32 -2.80 23.57
C LEU A 139 3.65 -1.79 22.47
N ASP A 140 2.63 -1.06 22.04
CA ASP A 140 2.74 0.04 21.07
C ASP A 140 3.75 1.13 21.53
N SER A 141 3.79 1.45 22.82
CA SER A 141 4.76 2.39 23.39
C SER A 141 6.21 1.92 23.24
N GLN A 142 6.48 0.62 23.41
CA GLN A 142 7.81 0.03 23.20
C GLN A 142 8.21 0.07 21.72
N LEU A 143 7.27 -0.23 20.82
CA LEU A 143 7.48 -0.14 19.39
C LEU A 143 7.68 1.31 18.93
N LEU A 144 6.95 2.26 19.49
CA LEU A 144 7.09 3.67 19.19
C LEU A 144 8.50 4.16 19.51
N GLU A 145 9.03 3.85 20.70
CA GLU A 145 10.40 4.20 21.08
C GLU A 145 11.42 3.54 20.14
N LEU A 146 11.25 2.25 19.84
CA LEU A 146 12.11 1.50 18.95
C LEU A 146 12.14 2.10 17.54
N PHE A 147 10.97 2.35 16.95
CA PHE A 147 10.86 2.85 15.58
C PHE A 147 11.36 4.29 15.47
N SER A 148 11.02 5.15 16.44
CA SER A 148 11.55 6.51 16.51
C SER A 148 13.08 6.51 16.61
N LYS A 149 13.67 5.56 17.35
CA LYS A 149 15.12 5.39 17.41
C LYS A 149 15.68 4.96 16.05
N CYS A 150 15.08 3.99 15.37
CA CYS A 150 15.55 3.55 14.05
C CYS A 150 15.54 4.69 13.03
N TYR A 151 14.48 5.51 12.98
CA TYR A 151 14.40 6.66 12.07
C TYR A 151 15.41 7.77 12.43
N ARG A 152 15.75 7.97 13.70
CA ARG A 152 16.79 8.92 14.11
C ARG A 152 18.19 8.42 13.77
N ASP A 153 18.44 7.13 13.96
CA ASP A 153 19.75 6.52 13.71
C ASP A 153 20.04 6.38 12.20
N ASP A 154 18.98 6.19 11.38
CA ASP A 154 19.08 6.05 9.93
C ASP A 154 18.01 6.90 9.19
N PRO A 155 18.32 8.16 8.88
CA PRO A 155 17.42 9.04 8.13
C PRO A 155 17.10 8.56 6.70
N ALA A 156 17.90 7.65 6.12
CA ALA A 156 17.64 7.09 4.80
C ALA A 156 16.34 6.27 4.77
N LEU A 157 15.91 5.73 5.91
CA LEU A 157 14.61 5.04 6.03
C LEU A 157 13.45 5.99 5.69
N VAL A 158 13.52 7.25 6.14
CA VAL A 158 12.48 8.25 5.83
C VAL A 158 12.51 8.62 4.35
N GLN A 159 13.70 8.74 3.76
CA GLN A 159 13.83 9.02 2.32
C GLN A 159 13.26 7.89 1.45
N CYS A 160 13.46 6.64 1.86
CA CYS A 160 12.83 5.50 1.22
C CYS A 160 11.29 5.56 1.36
N ALA A 161 10.77 5.89 2.54
CA ALA A 161 9.34 6.01 2.76
C ALA A 161 8.71 7.09 1.86
N ILE A 162 9.36 8.25 1.73
CA ILE A 162 8.93 9.33 0.84
C ILE A 162 8.89 8.86 -0.62
N ALA A 163 9.94 8.19 -1.09
CA ALA A 163 9.99 7.65 -2.45
C ALA A 163 8.90 6.59 -2.69
N ASP A 164 8.65 5.72 -1.70
CA ASP A 164 7.60 4.70 -1.79
C ASP A 164 6.20 5.34 -1.78
N MET A 165 5.96 6.42 -1.00
CA MET A 165 4.71 7.18 -1.03
C MET A 165 4.46 7.83 -2.39
N GLN A 166 5.49 8.43 -2.99
CA GLN A 166 5.41 9.00 -4.34
C GLN A 166 5.08 7.92 -5.37
N ALA A 167 5.71 6.75 -5.27
CA ALA A 167 5.44 5.62 -6.14
C ALA A 167 3.97 5.16 -6.08
N VAL A 168 3.38 5.11 -4.89
CA VAL A 168 1.95 4.77 -4.73
C VAL A 168 1.08 5.85 -5.36
N LEU A 169 1.31 7.12 -5.04
CA LEU A 169 0.50 8.23 -5.56
C LEU A 169 0.54 8.33 -7.09
N GLU A 170 1.69 8.00 -7.70
CA GLU A 170 1.90 8.07 -9.14
C GLU A 170 1.30 6.88 -9.89
N ARG A 171 1.27 5.69 -9.27
CA ARG A 171 0.96 4.43 -9.95
C ARG A 171 -0.42 3.87 -9.65
N ASP A 172 -0.96 4.13 -8.45
CA ASP A 172 -2.29 3.67 -8.07
C ASP A 172 -3.35 4.72 -8.44
N PRO A 173 -4.20 4.45 -9.44
CA PRO A 173 -5.23 5.40 -9.86
C PRO A 173 -6.33 5.62 -8.80
N ALA A 174 -6.44 4.74 -7.79
CA ALA A 174 -7.38 4.89 -6.69
C ALA A 174 -6.84 5.79 -5.56
N CYS A 175 -5.54 6.12 -5.59
CA CYS A 175 -4.89 6.95 -4.59
C CYS A 175 -4.71 8.39 -5.11
N ASP A 176 -5.22 9.38 -4.40
CA ASP A 176 -5.09 10.80 -4.75
C ASP A 176 -4.47 11.67 -3.64
N LYS A 177 -4.20 11.10 -2.45
CA LYS A 177 -3.69 11.81 -1.29
C LYS A 177 -2.64 11.02 -0.52
N TYR A 178 -1.62 11.70 0.00
CA TYR A 178 -0.60 11.09 0.86
C TYR A 178 -1.16 10.57 2.19
N VAL A 179 -2.19 11.25 2.72
CA VAL A 179 -2.86 10.83 3.96
C VAL A 179 -3.47 9.44 3.83
N GLN A 180 -3.99 9.07 2.66
CA GLN A 180 -4.52 7.73 2.40
C GLN A 180 -3.42 6.68 2.48
N ILE A 181 -2.23 6.97 1.95
CA ILE A 181 -1.11 6.03 1.89
C ILE A 181 -0.62 5.69 3.30
N ILE A 182 -0.33 6.69 4.10
CA ILE A 182 0.22 6.47 5.45
C ILE A 182 -0.78 5.76 6.36
N LEU A 183 -2.09 6.03 6.22
CA LEU A 183 -3.11 5.51 7.13
C LEU A 183 -3.76 4.20 6.69
N TYR A 184 -3.90 3.96 5.38
CA TYR A 184 -4.76 2.89 4.87
C TYR A 184 -4.08 1.89 3.94
N PHE A 185 -2.94 2.24 3.31
CA PHE A 185 -2.26 1.35 2.38
C PHE A 185 -1.36 0.38 3.13
N LYS A 186 -1.90 -0.82 3.41
CA LYS A 186 -1.18 -1.83 4.19
C LYS A 186 0.13 -2.31 3.56
N GLY A 187 0.24 -2.28 2.22
CA GLY A 187 1.47 -2.60 1.51
C GLY A 187 2.59 -1.59 1.79
N PHE A 188 2.26 -0.30 1.81
CA PHE A 188 3.18 0.74 2.24
C PHE A 188 3.60 0.56 3.70
N GLN A 189 2.64 0.35 4.60
CA GLN A 189 2.92 0.16 6.03
C GLN A 189 3.80 -1.07 6.27
N ALA A 190 3.50 -2.20 5.60
CA ALA A 190 4.30 -3.43 5.68
C ALA A 190 5.74 -3.21 5.21
N LEU A 191 5.92 -2.47 4.09
CA LEU A 191 7.23 -2.16 3.53
C LEU A 191 8.06 -1.29 4.48
N GLN A 192 7.46 -0.23 5.08
CA GLN A 192 8.19 0.60 6.03
C GLN A 192 8.58 -0.18 7.29
N ALA A 193 7.70 -1.04 7.79
CA ALA A 193 8.02 -1.91 8.92
C ALA A 193 9.13 -2.93 8.58
N GLN A 194 9.13 -3.48 7.36
CA GLN A 194 10.19 -4.37 6.88
C GLN A 194 11.54 -3.63 6.81
N ARG A 195 11.59 -2.38 6.37
CA ARG A 195 12.81 -1.58 6.35
C ARG A 195 13.40 -1.37 7.75
N ILE A 196 12.55 -1.12 8.75
CA ILE A 196 12.97 -1.10 10.16
C ILE A 196 13.48 -2.48 10.59
N GLY A 197 12.77 -3.55 10.24
CA GLY A 197 13.19 -4.94 10.50
C GLY A 197 14.55 -5.27 9.87
N HIS A 198 14.81 -4.79 8.66
CA HIS A 198 16.08 -4.94 7.97
C HIS A 198 17.23 -4.23 8.71
N SER A 199 17.02 -2.98 9.13
CA SER A 199 17.99 -2.21 9.91
C SER A 199 18.33 -2.92 11.24
N LEU A 200 17.32 -3.42 11.94
CA LEU A 200 17.50 -4.23 13.15
C LEU A 200 18.27 -5.53 12.89
N TYR A 201 17.97 -6.21 11.80
CA TYR A 201 18.64 -7.45 11.41
C TYR A 201 20.14 -7.21 11.16
N LEU A 202 20.47 -6.15 10.40
CA LEU A 202 21.86 -5.76 10.11
C LEU A 202 22.62 -5.32 11.35
N SER A 203 21.94 -4.71 12.34
CA SER A 203 22.55 -4.35 13.63
C SER A 203 22.72 -5.51 14.59
N GLY A 204 22.47 -6.76 14.14
CA GLY A 204 22.63 -7.98 14.94
C GLY A 204 21.41 -8.31 15.82
N ARG A 205 20.36 -7.50 15.85
CA ARG A 205 19.15 -7.72 16.66
C ARG A 205 18.17 -8.68 15.97
N LYS A 206 18.70 -9.82 15.51
CA LYS A 206 17.98 -10.78 14.64
C LYS A 206 16.66 -11.28 15.22
N SER A 207 16.62 -11.66 16.49
CA SER A 207 15.40 -12.17 17.14
C SER A 207 14.29 -11.14 17.14
N LEU A 208 14.62 -9.85 17.34
CA LEU A 208 13.64 -8.77 17.31
C LEU A 208 13.16 -8.49 15.87
N ALA A 209 14.08 -8.55 14.90
CA ALA A 209 13.73 -8.41 13.48
C ALA A 209 12.77 -9.53 13.01
N LEU A 210 13.00 -10.76 13.44
CA LEU A 210 12.12 -11.91 13.14
C LEU A 210 10.75 -11.79 13.85
N LEU A 211 10.73 -11.28 15.09
CA LEU A 211 9.47 -10.99 15.78
C LEU A 211 8.67 -9.92 15.03
N LEU A 212 9.34 -8.89 14.53
CA LEU A 212 8.71 -7.85 13.73
C LEU A 212 8.18 -8.41 12.40
N GLN A 213 8.95 -9.26 11.69
CA GLN A 213 8.48 -9.99 10.51
C GLN A 213 7.18 -10.77 10.79
N HIS A 214 7.14 -11.50 11.90
CA HIS A 214 5.95 -12.25 12.31
C HIS A 214 4.76 -11.31 12.48
N ARG A 215 4.92 -10.17 13.17
CA ARG A 215 3.84 -9.18 13.35
C ARG A 215 3.39 -8.55 12.03
N ILE A 216 4.32 -8.26 11.12
CA ILE A 216 4.02 -7.76 9.77
C ILE A 216 3.16 -8.77 9.01
N SER A 217 3.53 -10.06 9.08
CA SER A 217 2.79 -11.14 8.44
C SER A 217 1.37 -11.28 8.99
N GLU A 218 1.20 -11.21 10.31
CA GLU A 218 -0.13 -11.26 10.94
C GLU A 218 -1.02 -10.08 10.57
N MET A 219 -0.48 -8.86 10.60
CA MET A 219 -1.26 -7.64 10.46
C MET A 219 -1.53 -7.24 9.00
N PHE A 220 -0.53 -7.45 8.13
CA PHE A 220 -0.59 -6.97 6.75
C PHE A 220 -0.67 -8.10 5.72
N HIS A 221 -0.50 -9.36 6.15
CA HIS A 221 -0.42 -10.53 5.28
C HIS A 221 0.73 -10.44 4.25
N VAL A 222 1.86 -9.87 4.69
CA VAL A 222 3.11 -9.76 3.94
C VAL A 222 4.20 -10.49 4.74
N ASP A 223 4.72 -11.56 4.19
CA ASP A 223 5.83 -12.30 4.78
C ASP A 223 7.14 -11.95 4.06
N ALA A 224 7.78 -10.89 4.51
CA ALA A 224 9.05 -10.42 3.96
C ALA A 224 10.16 -10.59 4.99
N HIS A 225 11.13 -11.45 4.66
CA HIS A 225 12.26 -11.72 5.56
C HIS A 225 13.09 -10.46 5.81
N PRO A 226 13.51 -10.17 7.06
CA PRO A 226 14.22 -8.94 7.38
C PRO A 226 15.63 -8.87 6.74
N ALA A 227 16.21 -9.98 6.31
CA ALA A 227 17.47 -9.96 5.55
C ALA A 227 17.30 -9.57 4.08
N ALA A 228 16.08 -9.63 3.52
CA ALA A 228 15.81 -9.24 2.15
C ALA A 228 16.13 -7.76 1.93
N LYS A 229 16.77 -7.48 0.80
CA LYS A 229 17.16 -6.10 0.42
C LYS A 229 16.10 -5.53 -0.53
N ILE A 230 15.53 -4.39 -0.16
CA ILE A 230 14.48 -3.74 -0.96
C ILE A 230 14.89 -2.30 -1.26
N GLY A 231 14.94 -1.94 -2.54
CA GLY A 231 15.23 -0.60 -3.03
C GLY A 231 14.17 0.41 -2.66
N LYS A 232 14.25 1.62 -3.17
CA LYS A 232 13.31 2.73 -2.93
C LYS A 232 12.32 2.90 -4.09
N GLY A 233 11.24 3.64 -3.86
CA GLY A 233 10.20 3.84 -4.86
C GLY A 233 9.43 2.56 -5.16
N VAL A 234 9.35 1.64 -4.19
CA VAL A 234 8.66 0.36 -4.33
C VAL A 234 7.20 0.50 -3.94
N MET A 235 6.31 -0.02 -4.77
CA MET A 235 4.88 -0.12 -4.48
C MET A 235 4.50 -1.58 -4.28
N ILE A 236 3.83 -1.88 -3.16
CA ILE A 236 3.19 -3.18 -2.91
C ILE A 236 1.68 -2.96 -2.92
N ASP A 237 1.06 -3.32 -4.05
CA ASP A 237 -0.37 -3.10 -4.25
C ASP A 237 -1.19 -4.26 -3.68
N HIS A 238 -2.27 -3.92 -2.93
CA HIS A 238 -3.12 -4.85 -2.16
C HIS A 238 -2.38 -5.73 -1.14
N ALA A 239 -1.12 -6.03 -1.33
CA ALA A 239 -0.15 -6.67 -0.44
C ALA A 239 -0.48 -8.09 0.04
N THR A 240 -1.75 -8.48 0.13
CA THR A 240 -2.16 -9.80 0.66
C THR A 240 -1.42 -10.95 -0.03
N GLY A 241 -0.78 -11.81 0.77
CA GLY A 241 -0.13 -13.02 0.29
C GLY A 241 1.23 -12.80 -0.38
N VAL A 242 1.84 -11.61 -0.25
CA VAL A 242 3.19 -11.37 -0.74
C VAL A 242 4.21 -12.07 0.17
N VAL A 243 5.12 -12.84 -0.46
CA VAL A 243 6.20 -13.54 0.22
C VAL A 243 7.54 -13.15 -0.39
N ILE A 244 8.48 -12.70 0.44
CA ILE A 244 9.83 -12.29 0.03
C ILE A 244 10.86 -13.01 0.89
N GLY A 245 11.61 -13.92 0.28
CA GLY A 245 12.55 -14.78 0.98
C GLY A 245 13.85 -14.07 1.40
N GLU A 246 14.60 -14.73 2.29
CA GLU A 246 15.77 -14.19 3.01
C GLU A 246 16.82 -13.52 2.13
N THR A 247 17.23 -14.16 1.04
CA THR A 247 18.30 -13.65 0.17
C THR A 247 17.79 -12.90 -1.06
N ALA A 248 16.48 -12.58 -1.11
CA ALA A 248 15.90 -11.81 -2.20
C ALA A 248 16.48 -10.40 -2.25
N VAL A 249 16.66 -9.90 -3.47
CA VAL A 249 17.06 -8.51 -3.73
C VAL A 249 16.03 -7.91 -4.69
N ILE A 250 15.50 -6.77 -4.32
CA ILE A 250 14.52 -6.01 -5.11
C ILE A 250 15.13 -4.63 -5.37
N GLY A 251 15.20 -4.24 -6.63
CA GLY A 251 15.74 -2.95 -7.05
C GLY A 251 14.80 -1.77 -6.77
N ASP A 252 15.17 -0.62 -7.30
CA ASP A 252 14.40 0.60 -7.19
C ASP A 252 13.19 0.60 -8.16
N ASN A 253 12.15 1.35 -7.81
CA ASN A 253 10.97 1.57 -8.65
C ASN A 253 10.23 0.29 -9.06
N VAL A 254 10.24 -0.74 -8.22
CA VAL A 254 9.53 -2.01 -8.48
C VAL A 254 8.08 -1.91 -8.04
N SER A 255 7.16 -2.48 -8.83
CA SER A 255 5.76 -2.63 -8.47
C SER A 255 5.42 -4.11 -8.26
N ILE A 256 4.88 -4.44 -7.10
CA ILE A 256 4.55 -5.80 -6.67
C ILE A 256 3.05 -5.87 -6.37
N LEU A 257 2.33 -6.76 -7.05
CA LEU A 257 0.91 -6.98 -6.76
C LEU A 257 0.73 -8.09 -5.70
N HIS A 258 -0.52 -8.28 -5.28
CA HIS A 258 -0.87 -9.30 -4.28
C HIS A 258 -0.48 -10.71 -4.72
N ASN A 259 -0.30 -11.62 -3.74
CA ASN A 259 0.06 -13.03 -3.92
C ASN A 259 1.37 -13.26 -4.71
N VAL A 260 2.25 -12.28 -4.82
CA VAL A 260 3.56 -12.46 -5.43
C VAL A 260 4.48 -13.21 -4.47
N THR A 261 5.20 -14.21 -4.99
CA THR A 261 6.17 -15.00 -4.23
C THR A 261 7.57 -14.88 -4.85
N LEU A 262 8.52 -14.41 -4.05
CA LEU A 262 9.95 -14.44 -4.35
C LEU A 262 10.58 -15.52 -3.45
N GLY A 263 10.50 -16.78 -3.90
CA GLY A 263 10.81 -17.98 -3.11
C GLY A 263 12.13 -18.65 -3.49
N GLY A 264 12.63 -19.47 -2.56
CA GLY A 264 13.75 -20.39 -2.84
C GLY A 264 13.25 -21.73 -3.36
N THR A 265 14.18 -22.53 -3.91
CA THR A 265 13.90 -23.92 -4.34
C THR A 265 13.95 -24.93 -3.20
N GLY A 266 14.30 -24.51 -1.98
CA GLY A 266 14.27 -25.32 -0.77
C GLY A 266 15.42 -26.33 -0.58
N THR A 267 16.35 -26.42 -1.53
CA THR A 267 17.38 -27.49 -1.54
C THR A 267 18.81 -27.03 -1.23
N THR A 268 19.05 -25.72 -1.14
CA THR A 268 20.39 -25.17 -0.98
C THR A 268 20.47 -24.13 0.12
N ASP A 269 21.55 -24.15 0.88
CA ASP A 269 21.97 -23.08 1.77
C ASP A 269 22.59 -21.94 0.95
N GLY A 270 22.58 -20.72 1.49
CA GLY A 270 23.17 -19.55 0.86
C GLY A 270 22.21 -18.77 -0.04
N ASP A 271 22.72 -18.29 -1.17
CA ASP A 271 21.93 -17.45 -2.09
C ASP A 271 20.96 -18.28 -2.92
N ARG A 272 19.67 -18.22 -2.56
CA ARG A 272 18.62 -19.09 -3.09
C ARG A 272 17.34 -18.38 -3.51
N HIS A 273 17.31 -17.05 -3.43
CA HIS A 273 16.11 -16.26 -3.76
C HIS A 273 16.35 -15.32 -4.94
N PRO A 274 15.28 -14.86 -5.61
CA PRO A 274 15.36 -14.03 -6.81
C PRO A 274 16.07 -12.69 -6.62
N LYS A 275 16.62 -12.18 -7.74
CA LYS A 275 17.18 -10.84 -7.89
C LYS A 275 16.32 -10.07 -8.90
N ILE A 276 15.57 -9.11 -8.43
CA ILE A 276 14.64 -8.31 -9.22
C ILE A 276 15.30 -6.98 -9.53
N GLY A 277 15.44 -6.67 -10.83
CA GLY A 277 16.02 -5.41 -11.32
C GLY A 277 15.11 -4.20 -11.09
N ASN A 278 15.62 -3.02 -11.42
CA ASN A 278 14.88 -1.76 -11.30
C ASN A 278 13.70 -1.69 -12.27
N GLY A 279 12.64 -1.00 -11.89
CA GLY A 279 11.51 -0.73 -12.79
C GLY A 279 10.67 -1.96 -13.17
N VAL A 280 10.83 -3.08 -12.48
CA VAL A 280 10.10 -4.34 -12.73
C VAL A 280 8.66 -4.25 -12.24
N VAL A 281 7.73 -4.85 -12.99
CA VAL A 281 6.36 -5.13 -12.56
C VAL A 281 6.20 -6.63 -12.33
N LEU A 282 5.77 -7.01 -11.14
CA LEU A 282 5.38 -8.37 -10.79
C LEU A 282 3.85 -8.44 -10.70
N GLY A 283 3.22 -9.07 -11.68
CA GLY A 283 1.77 -9.22 -11.77
C GLY A 283 1.21 -10.07 -10.64
N ALA A 284 -0.10 -9.92 -10.38
CA ALA A 284 -0.79 -10.62 -9.29
C ALA A 284 -0.56 -12.14 -9.34
N GLY A 285 -0.18 -12.75 -8.21
CA GLY A 285 0.08 -14.19 -8.14
C GLY A 285 1.33 -14.67 -8.88
N ALA A 286 2.19 -13.78 -9.37
CA ALA A 286 3.45 -14.18 -10.00
C ALA A 286 4.37 -14.84 -8.97
N THR A 287 5.02 -15.94 -9.38
CA THR A 287 5.93 -16.70 -8.54
C THR A 287 7.29 -16.79 -9.21
N VAL A 288 8.36 -16.31 -8.54
CA VAL A 288 9.74 -16.41 -9.00
C VAL A 288 10.51 -17.29 -8.03
N LEU A 289 11.09 -18.39 -8.51
CA LEU A 289 11.71 -19.40 -7.65
C LEU A 289 13.19 -19.60 -7.97
N GLY A 290 13.99 -19.65 -6.92
CA GLY A 290 15.42 -19.87 -7.00
C GLY A 290 16.24 -18.60 -7.16
N PRO A 291 17.55 -18.70 -7.32
CA PRO A 291 18.45 -17.56 -7.48
C PRO A 291 18.38 -16.95 -8.90
N VAL A 292 17.16 -16.76 -9.39
CA VAL A 292 16.84 -16.28 -10.73
C VAL A 292 17.02 -14.77 -10.80
N ILE A 293 17.57 -14.28 -11.92
CA ILE A 293 17.74 -12.85 -12.20
C ILE A 293 16.61 -12.38 -13.15
N VAL A 294 15.81 -11.46 -12.65
CA VAL A 294 14.84 -10.72 -13.48
C VAL A 294 15.44 -9.36 -13.77
N GLY A 295 15.78 -9.11 -15.05
CA GLY A 295 16.46 -7.89 -15.49
C GLY A 295 15.61 -6.62 -15.28
N ALA A 296 16.23 -5.45 -15.48
CA ALA A 296 15.52 -4.19 -15.32
C ALA A 296 14.39 -4.02 -16.36
N ASN A 297 13.34 -3.28 -15.98
CA ASN A 297 12.20 -2.96 -16.84
C ASN A 297 11.47 -4.19 -17.38
N VAL A 298 11.48 -5.31 -16.65
CA VAL A 298 10.74 -6.52 -17.01
C VAL A 298 9.31 -6.43 -16.50
N LYS A 299 8.35 -6.95 -17.29
CA LYS A 299 6.98 -7.22 -16.85
C LYS A 299 6.80 -8.72 -16.71
N ILE A 300 6.45 -9.17 -15.52
CA ILE A 300 5.99 -10.55 -15.27
C ILE A 300 4.47 -10.55 -15.19
N GLY A 301 3.83 -11.31 -16.06
CA GLY A 301 2.36 -11.39 -16.11
C GLY A 301 1.77 -12.07 -14.89
N ALA A 302 0.49 -11.75 -14.62
CA ALA A 302 -0.24 -12.34 -13.50
C ALA A 302 -0.24 -13.88 -13.58
N GLY A 303 -0.10 -14.55 -12.43
CA GLY A 303 -0.09 -16.02 -12.33
C GLY A 303 1.11 -16.73 -12.97
N SER A 304 2.11 -16.00 -13.44
CA SER A 304 3.28 -16.60 -14.10
C SER A 304 4.24 -17.24 -13.11
N VAL A 305 4.91 -18.32 -13.52
CA VAL A 305 5.94 -19.01 -12.72
C VAL A 305 7.28 -18.90 -13.43
N VAL A 306 8.19 -18.11 -12.86
CA VAL A 306 9.53 -17.84 -13.39
C VAL A 306 10.53 -18.77 -12.72
N LEU A 307 11.20 -19.60 -13.52
CA LEU A 307 12.18 -20.60 -13.08
C LEU A 307 13.57 -20.41 -13.71
N GLN A 308 13.73 -19.38 -14.55
CA GLN A 308 14.97 -19.08 -15.24
C GLN A 308 15.12 -17.55 -15.42
N ASP A 309 16.32 -17.11 -15.70
CA ASP A 309 16.65 -15.71 -15.87
C ASP A 309 15.81 -15.06 -16.98
N ILE A 310 15.33 -13.86 -16.70
CA ILE A 310 14.59 -13.03 -17.66
C ILE A 310 15.44 -11.81 -18.00
N PRO A 311 15.82 -11.63 -19.27
CA PRO A 311 16.63 -10.48 -19.68
C PRO A 311 15.84 -9.16 -19.54
N GLU A 312 16.57 -8.07 -19.40
CA GLU A 312 16.01 -6.73 -19.29
C GLU A 312 15.06 -6.36 -20.43
N ASN A 313 14.15 -5.41 -20.18
CA ASN A 313 13.21 -4.87 -21.16
C ASN A 313 12.35 -5.96 -21.83
N SER A 314 11.97 -6.98 -21.08
CA SER A 314 11.22 -8.13 -21.57
C SER A 314 9.84 -8.23 -20.90
N VAL A 315 8.92 -8.89 -21.58
CA VAL A 315 7.63 -9.31 -21.07
C VAL A 315 7.63 -10.83 -21.00
N ALA A 316 7.37 -11.41 -19.81
CA ALA A 316 7.33 -12.85 -19.59
C ALA A 316 6.04 -13.29 -18.95
N VAL A 317 5.41 -14.34 -19.46
CA VAL A 317 4.12 -14.88 -18.98
C VAL A 317 4.07 -16.40 -19.06
N GLY A 318 3.19 -16.99 -18.26
CA GLY A 318 2.83 -18.41 -18.31
C GLY A 318 3.50 -19.28 -17.26
N ILE A 319 3.23 -20.60 -17.31
CA ILE A 319 3.71 -21.64 -16.37
C ILE A 319 4.30 -22.80 -17.18
N PRO A 320 5.64 -22.93 -17.27
CA PRO A 320 6.67 -21.97 -16.88
C PRO A 320 6.63 -20.70 -17.76
N ALA A 321 7.08 -19.57 -17.20
CA ALA A 321 7.08 -18.29 -17.90
C ALA A 321 7.98 -18.32 -19.16
N LYS A 322 7.43 -17.76 -20.25
CA LYS A 322 8.15 -17.61 -21.53
C LYS A 322 8.20 -16.13 -21.90
N ILE A 323 9.28 -15.72 -22.55
CA ILE A 323 9.46 -14.36 -23.04
C ILE A 323 8.58 -14.19 -24.28
N LEU A 324 7.55 -13.31 -24.18
CA LEU A 324 6.68 -12.96 -25.31
C LEU A 324 7.31 -11.89 -26.20
N ARG A 325 7.89 -10.85 -25.60
CA ARG A 325 8.39 -9.68 -26.29
C ARG A 325 9.65 -9.15 -25.59
N ARG A 326 10.60 -8.69 -26.38
CA ARG A 326 11.70 -7.84 -25.92
C ARG A 326 11.51 -6.46 -26.54
N SER A 327 11.40 -5.43 -25.73
CA SER A 327 11.40 -4.06 -26.22
C SER A 327 12.80 -3.75 -26.72
N LYS A 328 12.94 -3.58 -28.05
CA LYS A 328 14.17 -3.02 -28.62
C LYS A 328 14.04 -1.51 -28.52
N SER A 329 15.02 -0.85 -27.93
CA SER A 329 15.15 0.60 -28.06
C SER A 329 15.21 0.95 -29.57
N LYS A 330 14.10 1.45 -30.13
CA LYS A 330 14.12 2.10 -31.44
C LYS A 330 14.46 3.55 -31.17
N ASP A 331 15.57 3.98 -31.71
CA ASP A 331 15.97 5.41 -31.81
C ASP A 331 16.32 6.14 -30.51
N GLY A 332 17.00 5.49 -29.57
CA GLY A 332 17.55 6.19 -28.36
C GLY A 332 16.50 6.85 -27.45
N LYS A 333 15.21 6.59 -27.66
CA LYS A 333 14.14 7.04 -26.75
C LYS A 333 14.13 6.19 -25.50
N VAL A 334 14.13 6.88 -24.36
CA VAL A 334 13.97 6.28 -23.03
C VAL A 334 12.77 5.36 -23.05
N VAL A 335 12.99 4.05 -22.84
CA VAL A 335 11.91 3.10 -22.59
C VAL A 335 11.34 3.49 -21.22
N LEU A 336 10.08 3.93 -21.16
CA LEU A 336 9.41 4.23 -19.90
C LEU A 336 9.42 2.96 -19.04
N GLU A 337 9.83 3.10 -17.79
CA GLU A 337 9.84 1.99 -16.83
C GLU A 337 8.44 1.38 -16.74
N PRO A 338 8.27 0.06 -16.95
CA PRO A 338 6.95 -0.59 -16.90
C PRO A 338 6.22 -0.35 -15.59
N SER A 339 6.96 -0.28 -14.48
CA SER A 339 6.42 0.00 -13.16
C SER A 339 5.71 1.35 -13.05
N LEU A 340 6.15 2.36 -13.81
CA LEU A 340 5.51 3.67 -13.83
C LEU A 340 4.20 3.68 -14.63
N LEU A 341 4.08 2.82 -15.61
CA LEU A 341 2.87 2.75 -16.44
C LEU A 341 1.80 1.88 -15.83
N MET A 342 2.16 0.90 -14.98
CA MET A 342 1.28 -0.16 -14.44
C MET A 342 0.40 -0.81 -15.51
N ASP A 343 0.80 -0.70 -16.78
CA ASP A 343 0.08 -1.24 -17.92
C ASP A 343 0.32 -2.75 -18.01
N GLN A 344 -0.71 -3.53 -17.73
CA GLN A 344 -0.71 -4.99 -17.83
C GLN A 344 -1.41 -5.51 -19.09
N THR A 345 -1.80 -4.62 -20.02
CA THR A 345 -2.55 -5.00 -21.23
C THR A 345 -1.65 -5.59 -22.32
N ASP A 346 -0.34 -5.41 -22.25
CA ASP A 346 0.63 -6.00 -23.19
C ASP A 346 0.51 -7.53 -23.33
N PHE A 347 -0.15 -8.20 -22.38
CA PHE A 347 -0.38 -9.64 -22.40
C PHE A 347 -1.56 -10.05 -23.28
N LEU A 348 -2.44 -9.10 -23.63
CA LEU A 348 -3.67 -9.35 -24.37
C LEU A 348 -3.48 -9.21 -25.88
N GLU A 349 -2.44 -8.50 -26.33
CA GLU A 349 -2.12 -8.36 -27.74
C GLU A 349 -1.48 -9.65 -28.28
N GLY A 350 -2.25 -10.45 -29.01
CA GLY A 350 -1.78 -11.68 -29.66
C GLY A 350 -2.26 -12.97 -29.05
N TRP A 351 -3.17 -12.94 -28.08
CA TRP A 351 -3.91 -14.11 -27.61
C TRP A 351 -5.25 -14.17 -28.36
N ASP A 352 -5.31 -14.98 -29.39
CA ASP A 352 -6.58 -15.53 -29.86
C ASP A 352 -7.10 -16.45 -28.76
N PHE A 353 -7.99 -15.93 -27.91
CA PHE A 353 -8.71 -16.74 -26.95
C PHE A 353 -9.62 -17.66 -27.75
N ILE A 354 -9.20 -18.88 -27.95
CA ILE A 354 -10.11 -19.98 -28.30
C ILE A 354 -10.80 -20.34 -26.98
N ILE A 355 -12.03 -19.87 -26.84
CA ILE A 355 -12.96 -20.33 -25.80
C ILE A 355 -13.47 -21.73 -26.19
#